data_3c896dc61405f001609234add40ca273
#
_entry.id   3c896dc61405f001609234add40ca273
#
_cell.length_a   1.000
_cell.length_b   1.000
_cell.length_c   1.000
_cell.angle_alpha   90.00
_cell.angle_beta   90.00
_cell.angle_gamma   90.00
#
_symmetry.space_group_name_H-M   'P 1'
#
loop_
_entity.id
_entity.type
_entity.pdbx_description
1 polymer ?
#
loop_
_entity_poly.entity_id
_entity_poly.type
_entity_poly.pdbx_seq_one_letter_code
_entity_poly.pdbx_strand_id
1 'polypeptide(L)'
;MEITGRGDACEDDFDDDQVPDFLDNCPNNSKIYTTDFRTYQTVVLDPEGESQIDPNWVIYNKGAEIVQTMNSDPGLAVGFHRFGGVDFEGTFFVDTELDDDYVGFIFSYQDNSQFYTVMWKKNTQTYWQATPFRAVAEPGIQLKLVQSNTGPGEMLRNSLWHTGDTENQVKLLWKDPRNVGWREKVAYRWLLLHRPKIGLIRLRIFEGENMVADSGNIFDSTLKGGRLGVFCFSQEMIIWSDLVYRCNDEVPEAIYRELPPRLQAEVAIDRSKPPPPN
;
A
#
# COMPACT_ATOMS: atom_id res chain seq x y z
N MET A 1 24.15 14.67 -30.01
CA MET A 1 24.07 13.21 -29.76
C MET A 1 25.53 12.74 -29.70
N GLU A 2 26.13 12.77 -28.51
CA GLU A 2 27.47 12.25 -28.30
C GLU A 2 27.35 10.73 -28.18
N ILE A 3 27.94 10.03 -29.10
CA ILE A 3 28.10 8.57 -29.05
C ILE A 3 29.23 8.30 -28.06
N THR A 4 28.91 8.05 -26.82
CA THR A 4 29.87 7.79 -25.73
C THR A 4 30.61 6.45 -25.90
N GLY A 5 30.22 5.61 -26.85
CA GLY A 5 30.93 4.35 -27.16
C GLY A 5 30.81 3.26 -26.09
N ARG A 6 30.01 3.48 -25.05
CA ARG A 6 29.59 2.46 -24.09
C ARG A 6 28.22 1.92 -24.52
N GLY A 7 28.07 0.61 -24.56
CA GLY A 7 26.76 0.00 -24.80
C GLY A 7 25.89 0.13 -23.55
N ASP A 8 24.58 0.09 -23.71
CA ASP A 8 23.54 0.25 -22.65
C ASP A 8 23.80 -0.56 -21.37
N ALA A 9 24.50 -1.67 -21.46
CA ALA A 9 24.89 -2.51 -20.31
C ALA A 9 26.05 -1.94 -19.46
N CYS A 10 26.60 -0.79 -19.84
CA CYS A 10 27.74 -0.12 -19.18
C CYS A 10 27.41 1.33 -18.78
N GLU A 11 26.17 1.74 -18.92
CA GLU A 11 25.72 3.04 -18.44
C GLU A 11 25.32 2.89 -16.96
N ASP A 12 25.86 3.74 -16.11
CA ASP A 12 25.59 3.75 -14.67
C ASP A 12 24.34 4.57 -14.31
N ASP A 13 23.66 5.18 -15.30
CA ASP A 13 22.50 6.06 -15.20
C ASP A 13 21.71 5.93 -16.52
N PHE A 14 20.71 5.07 -16.52
CA PHE A 14 20.00 4.63 -17.74
C PHE A 14 19.01 5.68 -18.28
N ASP A 15 18.44 6.50 -17.40
CA ASP A 15 17.43 7.51 -17.76
C ASP A 15 17.96 8.96 -17.73
N ASP A 16 19.28 9.13 -17.50
CA ASP A 16 20.00 10.41 -17.52
C ASP A 16 19.48 11.43 -16.48
N ASP A 17 19.02 10.98 -15.32
CA ASP A 17 18.51 11.86 -14.26
C ASP A 17 19.60 12.32 -13.26
N GLN A 18 20.84 11.90 -13.45
CA GLN A 18 22.03 12.15 -12.64
C GLN A 18 22.08 11.34 -11.33
N VAL A 19 21.23 10.35 -11.18
CA VAL A 19 21.28 9.38 -10.08
C VAL A 19 21.71 8.02 -10.66
N PRO A 20 22.83 7.45 -10.20
CA PRO A 20 23.25 6.14 -10.68
C PRO A 20 22.17 5.06 -10.40
N ASP A 21 21.98 4.13 -11.34
CA ASP A 21 20.95 3.09 -11.28
C ASP A 21 20.91 2.34 -9.95
N PHE A 22 22.04 2.12 -9.29
CA PHE A 22 22.10 1.39 -8.02
C PHE A 22 21.61 2.21 -6.82
N LEU A 23 21.45 3.52 -6.97
CA LEU A 23 20.86 4.44 -5.98
C LEU A 23 19.47 4.91 -6.38
N ASP A 24 19.08 4.70 -7.63
CA ASP A 24 17.84 5.16 -8.19
C ASP A 24 16.68 4.20 -7.87
N ASN A 25 15.58 4.75 -7.38
CA ASN A 25 14.38 3.99 -7.12
C ASN A 25 13.63 3.54 -8.40
N CYS A 26 13.84 4.22 -9.51
CA CYS A 26 13.22 3.90 -10.80
C CYS A 26 14.16 4.12 -11.99
N PRO A 27 15.21 3.29 -12.21
CA PRO A 27 16.27 3.51 -13.20
C PRO A 27 15.84 3.72 -14.66
N ASN A 28 14.57 3.58 -14.95
CA ASN A 28 13.99 3.79 -16.29
C ASN A 28 13.01 4.98 -16.31
N ASN A 29 13.02 5.84 -15.28
CA ASN A 29 12.06 6.93 -15.16
C ASN A 29 12.66 8.14 -14.44
N SER A 30 13.29 9.04 -15.14
CA SER A 30 13.96 10.26 -14.66
C SER A 30 13.14 11.22 -13.79
N LYS A 31 11.88 10.88 -13.46
CA LYS A 31 11.01 11.65 -12.57
C LYS A 31 10.92 11.05 -11.17
N ILE A 32 11.43 9.83 -10.97
CA ILE A 32 11.28 9.09 -9.72
C ILE A 32 12.62 8.44 -9.34
N TYR A 33 13.46 9.16 -8.66
CA TYR A 33 14.79 8.69 -8.25
C TYR A 33 14.92 8.44 -6.74
N THR A 34 13.93 8.91 -5.96
CA THR A 34 13.91 8.72 -4.49
C THR A 34 12.48 8.67 -3.97
N THR A 35 12.29 8.06 -2.81
CA THR A 35 11.00 8.08 -2.12
C THR A 35 10.71 9.48 -1.59
N ASP A 36 9.56 10.06 -1.96
CA ASP A 36 9.17 11.39 -1.53
C ASP A 36 7.63 11.53 -1.43
N PHE A 37 7.12 11.67 -0.22
CA PHE A 37 5.72 11.99 0.07
C PHE A 37 5.53 13.44 0.54
N ARG A 38 6.49 14.36 0.34
CA ARG A 38 6.32 15.78 0.70
C ARG A 38 5.17 16.44 -0.06
N THR A 39 4.92 15.97 -1.27
CA THR A 39 3.74 16.36 -2.05
C THR A 39 2.79 15.18 -2.11
N TYR A 40 1.57 15.38 -1.65
CA TYR A 40 0.53 14.36 -1.60
C TYR A 40 -0.84 15.00 -1.78
N GLN A 41 -1.80 14.17 -2.15
CA GLN A 41 -3.21 14.52 -2.21
C GLN A 41 -3.92 13.93 -1.00
N THR A 42 -4.61 14.76 -0.24
CA THR A 42 -5.58 14.27 0.75
C THR A 42 -6.85 13.81 0.05
N VAL A 43 -7.33 12.63 0.39
CA VAL A 43 -8.59 12.08 -0.10
C VAL A 43 -9.44 11.69 1.10
N VAL A 44 -10.61 12.31 1.23
CA VAL A 44 -11.63 11.96 2.23
C VAL A 44 -12.61 10.99 1.58
N LEU A 45 -12.86 9.86 2.23
CA LEU A 45 -13.71 8.79 1.68
C LEU A 45 -15.15 8.83 2.20
N ASP A 46 -15.46 9.76 3.12
CA ASP A 46 -16.82 10.10 3.56
C ASP A 46 -16.98 11.62 3.72
N PRO A 47 -16.95 12.38 2.60
CA PRO A 47 -16.87 13.85 2.64
C PRO A 47 -18.14 14.55 3.17
N GLU A 48 -19.27 13.86 3.23
CA GLU A 48 -20.54 14.36 3.78
C GLU A 48 -20.79 13.87 5.20
N GLY A 49 -19.88 13.05 5.74
CA GLY A 49 -19.94 12.53 7.10
C GLY A 49 -19.68 13.65 8.12
N GLU A 50 -20.70 13.98 8.94
CA GLU A 50 -20.53 14.92 10.06
C GLU A 50 -20.14 14.22 11.37
N SER A 51 -19.87 12.91 11.30
CA SER A 51 -19.73 12.05 12.47
C SER A 51 -18.32 12.02 13.06
N GLN A 52 -17.34 12.25 12.24
CA GLN A 52 -15.93 12.36 12.58
C GLN A 52 -15.31 13.53 11.81
N ILE A 53 -14.09 13.90 12.18
CA ILE A 53 -13.33 14.93 11.49
C ILE A 53 -12.48 14.30 10.38
N ASP A 54 -12.05 15.11 9.44
CA ASP A 54 -11.11 14.69 8.41
C ASP A 54 -9.76 14.30 9.00
N PRO A 55 -9.01 13.39 8.36
CA PRO A 55 -7.64 13.08 8.74
C PRO A 55 -6.74 14.31 8.71
N ASN A 56 -5.84 14.41 9.67
CA ASN A 56 -4.79 15.42 9.69
C ASN A 56 -3.43 14.78 9.46
N TRP A 57 -2.85 15.05 8.31
CA TRP A 57 -1.58 14.49 7.85
C TRP A 57 -0.43 15.44 8.11
N VAL A 58 0.63 14.95 8.73
CA VAL A 58 1.88 15.69 8.97
C VAL A 58 3.04 14.92 8.36
N ILE A 59 3.85 15.59 7.56
CA ILE A 59 4.97 14.98 6.85
C ILE A 59 6.28 15.33 7.56
N TYR A 60 7.08 14.30 7.82
CA TYR A 60 8.41 14.42 8.42
C TYR A 60 9.49 13.77 7.53
N ASN A 61 10.74 13.93 7.93
CA ASN A 61 11.91 13.27 7.34
C ASN A 61 11.95 13.36 5.81
N LYS A 62 11.68 14.58 5.28
CA LYS A 62 11.71 14.87 3.84
C LYS A 62 10.79 13.96 3.00
N GLY A 63 9.66 13.55 3.55
CA GLY A 63 8.66 12.73 2.85
C GLY A 63 8.84 11.22 3.00
N ALA A 64 9.74 10.78 3.89
CA ALA A 64 9.88 9.37 4.25
C ALA A 64 9.06 8.96 5.47
N GLU A 65 8.38 9.93 6.12
CA GLU A 65 7.53 9.70 7.28
C GLU A 65 6.23 10.51 7.19
N ILE A 66 5.12 9.88 7.48
CA ILE A 66 3.78 10.46 7.52
C ILE A 66 3.17 10.14 8.88
N VAL A 67 2.55 11.14 9.52
CA VAL A 67 1.83 10.95 10.78
C VAL A 67 0.38 11.39 10.59
N GLN A 68 -0.57 10.57 11.02
CA GLN A 68 -1.98 10.93 11.09
C GLN A 68 -2.37 11.05 12.57
N THR A 69 -2.92 12.20 12.96
CA THR A 69 -3.04 12.59 14.38
C THR A 69 -4.46 12.50 14.94
N MET A 70 -5.47 12.30 14.10
CA MET A 70 -6.88 12.42 14.48
C MET A 70 -7.62 11.09 14.46
N ASN A 71 -8.56 10.89 15.38
CA ASN A 71 -9.60 9.86 15.20
C ASN A 71 -10.58 10.38 14.14
N SER A 72 -10.46 9.88 12.92
CA SER A 72 -11.00 10.55 11.72
C SER A 72 -11.90 9.65 10.88
N ASP A 73 -12.68 10.26 10.00
CA ASP A 73 -13.30 9.57 8.87
C ASP A 73 -12.26 8.82 8.03
N PRO A 74 -12.68 7.80 7.24
CA PRO A 74 -11.74 7.09 6.40
C PRO A 74 -11.12 8.03 5.38
N GLY A 75 -9.80 7.98 5.27
CA GLY A 75 -9.07 8.86 4.35
C GLY A 75 -7.72 8.35 3.95
N LEU A 76 -7.18 9.01 2.92
CA LEU A 76 -5.91 8.67 2.30
C LEU A 76 -4.99 9.89 2.21
N ALA A 77 -3.69 9.64 2.36
CA ALA A 77 -2.66 10.54 1.85
C ALA A 77 -1.97 9.85 0.67
N VAL A 78 -2.16 10.39 -0.54
CA VAL A 78 -1.78 9.75 -1.80
C VAL A 78 -0.65 10.50 -2.47
N GLY A 79 0.50 9.87 -2.70
CA GLY A 79 1.62 10.44 -3.45
C GLY A 79 1.27 10.68 -4.92
N PHE A 80 2.03 11.54 -5.61
CA PHE A 80 1.70 11.90 -7.00
C PHE A 80 2.33 11.00 -8.06
N HIS A 81 3.37 10.24 -7.72
CA HIS A 81 4.00 9.34 -8.67
C HIS A 81 3.12 8.13 -8.98
N ARG A 82 3.09 7.73 -10.25
CA ARG A 82 2.37 6.56 -10.74
C ARG A 82 3.36 5.46 -11.07
N PHE A 83 3.04 4.25 -10.65
CA PHE A 83 3.85 3.06 -10.84
C PHE A 83 3.11 2.02 -11.70
N GLY A 84 3.87 1.29 -12.51
CA GLY A 84 3.50 -0.02 -13.00
C GLY A 84 3.82 -1.08 -11.95
N GLY A 85 4.78 -1.97 -12.23
CA GLY A 85 5.36 -2.85 -11.22
C GLY A 85 6.05 -2.06 -10.13
N VAL A 86 5.82 -2.43 -8.88
CA VAL A 86 6.37 -1.71 -7.74
C VAL A 86 6.65 -2.64 -6.55
N ASP A 87 7.74 -2.38 -5.86
CA ASP A 87 7.98 -2.79 -4.48
C ASP A 87 7.70 -1.60 -3.58
N PHE A 88 6.78 -1.74 -2.64
CA PHE A 88 6.42 -0.70 -1.69
C PHE A 88 6.58 -1.21 -0.26
N GLU A 89 7.45 -0.55 0.48
CA GLU A 89 7.83 -0.91 1.84
C GLU A 89 7.59 0.25 2.80
N GLY A 90 7.38 -0.08 4.04
CA GLY A 90 7.31 0.90 5.12
C GLY A 90 7.07 0.22 6.45
N THR A 91 7.16 1.02 7.49
CA THR A 91 6.87 0.63 8.86
C THR A 91 5.71 1.46 9.37
N PHE A 92 4.72 0.84 9.99
CA PHE A 92 3.73 1.58 10.74
C PHE A 92 3.82 1.27 12.23
N PHE A 93 3.43 2.27 13.01
CA PHE A 93 3.45 2.24 14.46
C PHE A 93 2.25 3.02 14.97
N VAL A 94 1.45 2.44 15.86
CA VAL A 94 0.32 3.13 16.47
C VAL A 94 0.73 3.62 17.83
N ASP A 95 0.80 4.95 18.00
CA ASP A 95 1.31 5.62 19.19
C ASP A 95 0.21 6.03 20.18
N THR A 96 -0.83 5.20 20.32
CA THR A 96 -1.90 5.39 21.29
C THR A 96 -2.38 4.05 21.86
N GLU A 97 -2.86 4.04 23.07
CA GLU A 97 -3.52 2.90 23.72
C GLU A 97 -5.06 3.04 23.71
N LEU A 98 -5.56 4.19 23.25
CA LEU A 98 -6.96 4.57 23.39
C LEU A 98 -7.86 4.04 22.30
N ASP A 99 -7.27 3.56 21.19
CA ASP A 99 -8.00 3.26 19.97
C ASP A 99 -7.65 1.87 19.42
N ASP A 100 -8.52 1.29 18.59
CA ASP A 100 -8.40 -0.09 18.15
C ASP A 100 -8.83 -0.32 16.69
N ASP A 101 -8.80 0.76 15.87
CA ASP A 101 -9.41 0.80 14.57
C ASP A 101 -8.43 0.45 13.41
N TYR A 102 -8.67 0.97 12.21
CA TYR A 102 -7.93 0.55 11.02
C TYR A 102 -6.70 1.39 10.76
N VAL A 103 -5.58 0.71 10.56
CA VAL A 103 -4.34 1.25 9.98
C VAL A 103 -4.03 0.53 8.68
N GLY A 104 -3.47 1.23 7.70
CA GLY A 104 -3.11 0.59 6.44
C GLY A 104 -2.40 1.47 5.43
N PHE A 105 -2.34 0.97 4.21
CA PHE A 105 -1.78 1.66 3.06
C PHE A 105 -2.51 1.26 1.79
N ILE A 106 -2.29 2.02 0.73
CA ILE A 106 -2.93 1.80 -0.57
C ILE A 106 -1.90 1.71 -1.69
N PHE A 107 -2.28 1.04 -2.75
CA PHE A 107 -1.52 0.97 -4.00
C PHE A 107 -2.44 0.87 -5.21
N SER A 108 -1.88 1.05 -6.41
CA SER A 108 -2.65 1.13 -7.66
C SER A 108 -3.81 2.13 -7.62
N TYR A 109 -3.68 3.22 -6.85
CA TYR A 109 -4.72 4.23 -6.77
C TYR A 109 -4.95 4.91 -8.12
N GLN A 110 -6.18 4.82 -8.63
CA GLN A 110 -6.65 5.48 -9.84
C GLN A 110 -7.37 6.79 -9.49
N ASP A 111 -8.35 6.68 -8.61
CA ASP A 111 -9.17 7.74 -8.06
C ASP A 111 -9.76 7.31 -6.70
N ASN A 112 -10.60 8.16 -6.10
CA ASN A 112 -11.23 7.91 -4.81
C ASN A 112 -12.25 6.75 -4.79
N SER A 113 -12.48 6.11 -5.92
CA SER A 113 -13.40 4.98 -6.08
C SER A 113 -12.70 3.69 -6.49
N GLN A 114 -11.40 3.75 -6.85
CA GLN A 114 -10.67 2.62 -7.41
C GLN A 114 -9.22 2.55 -6.91
N PHE A 115 -8.96 1.62 -6.00
CA PHE A 115 -7.63 1.33 -5.46
C PHE A 115 -7.59 -0.02 -4.75
N TYR A 116 -6.39 -0.57 -4.54
CA TYR A 116 -6.19 -1.63 -3.55
C TYR A 116 -5.83 -1.03 -2.21
N THR A 117 -6.32 -1.64 -1.13
CA THR A 117 -5.96 -1.27 0.24
C THR A 117 -5.58 -2.49 1.06
N VAL A 118 -4.50 -2.35 1.81
CA VAL A 118 -4.18 -3.23 2.93
C VAL A 118 -4.65 -2.53 4.19
N MET A 119 -5.47 -3.21 4.98
CA MET A 119 -6.09 -2.68 6.19
C MET A 119 -5.90 -3.68 7.33
N TRP A 120 -5.54 -3.21 8.51
CA TRP A 120 -5.38 -4.04 9.69
C TRP A 120 -6.20 -3.50 10.85
N LYS A 121 -7.15 -4.28 11.33
CA LYS A 121 -8.03 -3.98 12.48
C LYS A 121 -7.48 -4.67 13.73
N LYS A 122 -7.55 -3.99 14.88
CA LYS A 122 -7.10 -4.55 16.16
C LYS A 122 -8.12 -5.49 16.76
N ASN A 123 -9.39 -5.06 16.91
CA ASN A 123 -10.45 -5.81 17.58
C ASN A 123 -11.71 -5.97 16.73
N THR A 124 -12.58 -6.89 17.11
CA THR A 124 -13.92 -7.01 16.52
C THR A 124 -14.76 -5.81 16.92
N GLN A 125 -15.41 -5.19 15.95
CA GLN A 125 -16.25 -4.03 16.22
C GLN A 125 -17.35 -3.85 15.16
N THR A 126 -18.58 -3.62 15.60
CA THR A 126 -19.63 -3.12 14.72
C THR A 126 -19.47 -1.62 14.57
N TYR A 127 -19.52 -1.12 13.32
CA TYR A 127 -19.48 0.32 13.08
C TYR A 127 -20.71 0.98 13.71
N TRP A 128 -20.52 2.09 14.38
CA TRP A 128 -21.56 2.74 15.17
C TRP A 128 -22.69 3.32 14.31
N GLN A 129 -22.43 3.67 13.06
CA GLN A 129 -23.45 4.04 12.08
C GLN A 129 -23.94 2.80 11.34
N ALA A 130 -25.17 2.38 11.65
CA ALA A 130 -25.77 1.20 11.05
C ALA A 130 -26.35 1.42 9.65
N THR A 131 -26.38 2.66 9.17
CA THR A 131 -26.83 3.04 7.83
C THR A 131 -25.63 3.27 6.91
N PRO A 132 -25.63 2.80 5.67
CA PRO A 132 -26.71 2.14 4.91
C PRO A 132 -26.90 0.65 5.25
N PHE A 133 -25.96 0.03 5.89
CA PHE A 133 -26.05 -1.34 6.40
C PHE A 133 -25.16 -1.52 7.63
N ARG A 134 -25.45 -2.56 8.42
CA ARG A 134 -24.65 -2.89 9.60
C ARG A 134 -23.31 -3.48 9.20
N ALA A 135 -22.25 -2.70 9.32
CA ALA A 135 -20.88 -3.12 9.03
C ALA A 135 -20.20 -3.70 10.27
N VAL A 136 -19.55 -4.84 10.12
CA VAL A 136 -18.82 -5.52 11.20
C VAL A 136 -17.39 -5.75 10.77
N ALA A 137 -16.45 -5.22 11.55
CA ALA A 137 -15.03 -5.46 11.41
C ALA A 137 -14.57 -6.64 12.27
N GLU A 138 -13.71 -7.47 11.73
CA GLU A 138 -13.00 -8.52 12.45
C GLU A 138 -11.52 -8.14 12.59
N PRO A 139 -10.81 -8.62 13.62
CA PRO A 139 -9.38 -8.39 13.75
C PRO A 139 -8.58 -9.06 12.65
N GLY A 140 -7.42 -8.52 12.35
CA GLY A 140 -6.48 -9.07 11.39
C GLY A 140 -6.30 -8.24 10.13
N ILE A 141 -5.31 -8.67 9.35
CA ILE A 141 -4.90 -8.01 8.11
C ILE A 141 -5.84 -8.43 6.99
N GLN A 142 -6.23 -7.46 6.17
CA GLN A 142 -7.09 -7.64 5.00
C GLN A 142 -6.46 -6.96 3.79
N LEU A 143 -6.53 -7.61 2.63
CA LEU A 143 -6.27 -7.00 1.33
C LEU A 143 -7.57 -6.91 0.57
N LYS A 144 -7.96 -5.70 0.19
CA LYS A 144 -9.22 -5.42 -0.51
C LYS A 144 -8.98 -4.69 -1.82
N LEU A 145 -9.82 -5.00 -2.79
CA LEU A 145 -10.05 -4.19 -3.97
C LEU A 145 -11.24 -3.27 -3.69
N VAL A 146 -11.01 -1.98 -3.76
CA VAL A 146 -12.06 -0.97 -3.80
C VAL A 146 -12.37 -0.68 -5.26
N GLN A 147 -13.63 -0.86 -5.63
CA GLN A 147 -14.19 -0.54 -6.95
C GLN A 147 -15.64 -0.10 -6.74
N SER A 148 -15.78 1.13 -6.23
CA SER A 148 -17.07 1.67 -5.81
C SER A 148 -17.81 2.33 -6.95
N ASN A 149 -19.05 1.95 -7.17
CA ASN A 149 -19.92 2.59 -8.15
C ASN A 149 -20.63 3.85 -7.61
N THR A 150 -20.61 4.06 -6.29
CA THR A 150 -21.14 5.28 -5.66
C THR A 150 -20.07 6.32 -5.37
N GLY A 151 -18.80 5.90 -5.32
CA GLY A 151 -17.70 6.74 -4.87
C GLY A 151 -17.70 6.99 -3.36
N PRO A 152 -16.93 7.98 -2.88
CA PRO A 152 -16.89 8.38 -1.49
C PRO A 152 -18.28 8.68 -0.91
N GLY A 153 -18.48 8.32 0.35
CA GLY A 153 -19.72 8.49 1.07
C GLY A 153 -20.04 7.30 1.98
N GLU A 154 -21.20 7.32 2.60
CA GLU A 154 -21.59 6.35 3.64
C GLU A 154 -21.58 4.88 3.17
N MET A 155 -21.93 4.62 1.89
CA MET A 155 -21.91 3.26 1.36
C MET A 155 -20.47 2.73 1.29
N LEU A 156 -19.55 3.49 0.73
CA LEU A 156 -18.13 3.10 0.69
C LEU A 156 -17.52 3.05 2.09
N ARG A 157 -17.85 3.98 2.97
CA ARG A 157 -17.42 4.00 4.38
C ARG A 157 -17.76 2.70 5.08
N ASN A 158 -19.04 2.29 5.08
CA ASN A 158 -19.46 1.06 5.74
C ASN A 158 -18.86 -0.18 5.06
N SER A 159 -18.69 -0.15 3.74
CA SER A 159 -18.06 -1.25 2.99
C SER A 159 -16.58 -1.42 3.32
N LEU A 160 -15.86 -0.32 3.55
CA LEU A 160 -14.48 -0.35 4.03
C LEU A 160 -14.37 -0.90 5.44
N TRP A 161 -15.30 -0.51 6.33
CA TRP A 161 -15.33 -1.04 7.70
C TRP A 161 -15.61 -2.53 7.74
N HIS A 162 -16.60 -2.99 6.95
CA HIS A 162 -17.02 -4.37 6.92
C HIS A 162 -15.91 -5.30 6.42
N THR A 163 -15.67 -6.41 7.12
CA THR A 163 -14.56 -7.32 6.74
C THR A 163 -14.81 -8.03 5.42
N GLY A 164 -16.05 -8.40 5.11
CA GLY A 164 -16.41 -9.14 3.90
C GLY A 164 -16.58 -8.28 2.65
N ASP A 165 -17.07 -8.93 1.60
CA ASP A 165 -17.44 -8.28 0.35
C ASP A 165 -18.67 -7.39 0.52
N THR A 166 -18.70 -6.28 -0.22
CA THR A 166 -19.89 -5.47 -0.43
C THR A 166 -20.06 -5.26 -1.93
N GLU A 167 -21.18 -5.72 -2.48
CA GLU A 167 -21.43 -5.68 -3.92
C GLU A 167 -21.29 -4.27 -4.46
N ASN A 168 -20.58 -4.14 -5.60
CA ASN A 168 -20.30 -2.87 -6.28
C ASN A 168 -19.55 -1.82 -5.43
N GLN A 169 -18.88 -2.23 -4.36
CA GLN A 169 -18.10 -1.37 -3.48
C GLN A 169 -16.70 -1.92 -3.20
N VAL A 170 -16.63 -3.06 -2.50
CA VAL A 170 -15.37 -3.61 -2.00
C VAL A 170 -15.38 -5.14 -2.13
N LYS A 171 -14.27 -5.69 -2.61
CA LYS A 171 -14.02 -7.13 -2.67
C LYS A 171 -12.85 -7.49 -1.76
N LEU A 172 -13.05 -8.44 -0.86
CA LEU A 172 -11.99 -9.03 -0.05
C LEU A 172 -11.18 -10.01 -0.90
N LEU A 173 -9.92 -9.67 -1.19
CA LEU A 173 -9.01 -10.53 -1.96
C LEU A 173 -8.29 -11.54 -1.06
N TRP A 174 -7.93 -11.13 0.13
CA TRP A 174 -7.26 -11.96 1.11
C TRP A 174 -7.47 -11.41 2.53
N LYS A 175 -7.55 -12.32 3.49
CA LYS A 175 -7.55 -12.04 4.92
C LYS A 175 -6.58 -12.99 5.62
N ASP A 176 -5.78 -12.47 6.54
CA ASP A 176 -4.93 -13.31 7.38
C ASP A 176 -5.80 -14.27 8.21
N PRO A 177 -5.65 -15.60 7.99
CA PRO A 177 -6.51 -16.60 8.64
C PRO A 177 -6.32 -16.67 10.15
N ARG A 178 -5.26 -16.10 10.69
CA ARG A 178 -5.00 -16.08 12.13
C ARG A 178 -5.89 -15.12 12.89
N ASN A 179 -6.48 -14.12 12.22
CA ASN A 179 -7.37 -13.12 12.82
C ASN A 179 -6.74 -12.37 14.01
N VAL A 180 -5.45 -12.04 13.92
CA VAL A 180 -4.71 -11.34 14.97
C VAL A 180 -4.66 -9.85 14.66
N GLY A 181 -5.11 -9.03 15.61
CA GLY A 181 -5.03 -7.58 15.54
C GLY A 181 -3.61 -7.05 15.72
N TRP A 182 -3.38 -5.82 15.23
CA TRP A 182 -2.15 -5.11 15.54
C TRP A 182 -2.08 -4.77 17.04
N ARG A 183 -0.87 -4.49 17.53
CA ARG A 183 -0.64 -4.06 18.91
C ARG A 183 -0.09 -2.63 18.91
N GLU A 184 -0.55 -1.84 19.86
CA GLU A 184 -0.02 -0.51 20.14
C GLU A 184 1.46 -0.56 20.54
N LYS A 185 2.18 0.50 20.23
CA LYS A 185 3.62 0.65 20.56
C LYS A 185 4.51 -0.44 19.94
N VAL A 186 4.04 -1.08 18.88
CA VAL A 186 4.80 -2.10 18.12
C VAL A 186 4.99 -1.62 16.70
N ALA A 187 6.22 -1.69 16.21
CA ALA A 187 6.55 -1.39 14.83
C ALA A 187 6.34 -2.61 13.94
N TYR A 188 5.58 -2.44 12.87
CA TYR A 188 5.33 -3.47 11.88
C TYR A 188 5.83 -3.02 10.51
N ARG A 189 6.75 -3.78 9.92
CA ARG A 189 7.27 -3.51 8.59
C ARG A 189 6.52 -4.33 7.55
N TRP A 190 5.96 -3.67 6.53
CA TRP A 190 5.38 -4.35 5.38
C TRP A 190 6.33 -4.36 4.19
N LEU A 191 6.24 -5.42 3.41
CA LEU A 191 6.84 -5.56 2.09
C LEU A 191 5.71 -5.93 1.12
N LEU A 192 5.35 -5.00 0.24
CA LEU A 192 4.39 -5.22 -0.84
C LEU A 192 5.12 -5.40 -2.16
N LEU A 193 4.82 -6.48 -2.85
CA LEU A 193 5.20 -6.71 -4.23
C LEU A 193 3.92 -6.66 -5.08
N HIS A 194 3.88 -5.77 -6.06
CA HIS A 194 2.79 -5.68 -7.04
C HIS A 194 3.34 -5.70 -8.45
N ARG A 195 2.87 -6.64 -9.27
CA ARG A 195 3.23 -6.82 -10.67
C ARG A 195 1.95 -6.84 -11.51
N PRO A 196 1.40 -5.66 -11.85
CA PRO A 196 0.09 -5.54 -12.49
C PRO A 196 0.02 -6.19 -13.87
N LYS A 197 1.15 -6.36 -14.56
CA LYS A 197 1.22 -7.05 -15.86
C LYS A 197 0.65 -8.46 -15.77
N ILE A 198 0.97 -9.19 -14.71
CA ILE A 198 0.50 -10.55 -14.44
C ILE A 198 -0.55 -10.62 -13.32
N GLY A 199 -0.97 -9.47 -12.80
CA GLY A 199 -1.94 -9.37 -11.70
C GLY A 199 -1.42 -9.89 -10.35
N LEU A 200 -0.11 -10.08 -10.18
CA LEU A 200 0.47 -10.62 -8.96
C LEU A 200 0.55 -9.56 -7.86
N ILE A 201 0.04 -9.93 -6.70
CA ILE A 201 0.17 -9.18 -5.45
C ILE A 201 0.72 -10.13 -4.38
N ARG A 202 1.74 -9.71 -3.64
CA ARG A 202 2.20 -10.42 -2.44
C ARG A 202 2.51 -9.43 -1.32
N LEU A 203 1.97 -9.72 -0.16
CA LEU A 203 2.16 -8.94 1.06
C LEU A 203 2.86 -9.79 2.11
N ARG A 204 3.93 -9.25 2.70
CA ARG A 204 4.55 -9.79 3.90
C ARG A 204 4.64 -8.69 4.96
N ILE A 205 4.42 -9.06 6.21
CA ILE A 205 4.55 -8.14 7.35
C ILE A 205 5.43 -8.78 8.42
N PHE A 206 6.27 -7.96 9.03
CA PHE A 206 7.25 -8.36 10.01
C PHE A 206 7.12 -7.53 11.29
N GLU A 207 7.36 -8.17 12.41
CA GLU A 207 7.64 -7.57 13.71
C GLU A 207 9.10 -7.86 14.06
N GLY A 208 9.98 -6.86 13.94
CA GLY A 208 11.40 -7.09 13.92
C GLY A 208 11.80 -8.09 12.82
N GLU A 209 12.47 -9.17 13.18
CA GLU A 209 12.83 -10.25 12.24
C GLU A 209 11.74 -11.33 12.06
N ASN A 210 10.68 -11.27 12.86
CA ASN A 210 9.63 -12.29 12.82
C ASN A 210 8.58 -11.95 11.75
N MET A 211 8.44 -12.81 10.76
CA MET A 211 7.35 -12.68 9.78
C MET A 211 6.02 -13.02 10.44
N VAL A 212 5.18 -12.00 10.60
CA VAL A 212 3.86 -12.13 11.23
C VAL A 212 2.74 -12.31 10.21
N ALA A 213 2.97 -12.09 8.93
CA ALA A 213 2.01 -12.41 7.87
C ALA A 213 2.70 -12.63 6.53
N ASP A 214 2.20 -13.56 5.74
CA ASP A 214 2.50 -13.74 4.31
C ASP A 214 1.20 -14.12 3.59
N SER A 215 0.79 -13.28 2.64
CA SER A 215 -0.43 -13.52 1.86
C SER A 215 -0.31 -14.69 0.89
N GLY A 216 0.91 -15.17 0.63
CA GLY A 216 1.16 -15.95 -0.57
C GLY A 216 0.90 -15.13 -1.85
N ASN A 217 0.92 -15.79 -2.99
CA ASN A 217 0.65 -15.15 -4.28
C ASN A 217 -0.85 -14.98 -4.47
N ILE A 218 -1.30 -13.72 -4.56
CA ILE A 218 -2.68 -13.34 -4.87
C ILE A 218 -2.69 -12.84 -6.30
N PHE A 219 -3.71 -13.20 -7.06
CA PHE A 219 -3.86 -12.78 -8.45
C PHE A 219 -5.14 -11.97 -8.62
N ASP A 220 -4.98 -10.70 -8.92
CA ASP A 220 -6.04 -9.80 -9.35
C ASP A 220 -5.49 -8.83 -10.40
N SER A 221 -6.16 -8.74 -11.54
CA SER A 221 -5.75 -7.93 -12.69
C SER A 221 -6.67 -6.73 -12.92
N THR A 222 -7.51 -6.40 -11.96
CA THR A 222 -8.51 -5.33 -12.11
C THR A 222 -7.83 -3.97 -12.29
N LEU A 223 -6.85 -3.64 -11.45
CA LEU A 223 -6.10 -2.38 -11.55
C LEU A 223 -4.69 -2.63 -12.09
N LYS A 224 -4.26 -1.77 -13.00
CA LYS A 224 -3.03 -1.96 -13.80
C LYS A 224 -1.87 -1.04 -13.38
N GLY A 225 -1.70 -0.84 -12.09
CA GLY A 225 -0.76 0.12 -11.52
C GLY A 225 -1.44 1.43 -11.15
N GLY A 226 -0.71 2.36 -10.60
CA GLY A 226 -1.24 3.64 -10.13
C GLY A 226 -0.39 4.24 -9.02
N ARG A 227 -0.99 5.12 -8.22
CA ARG A 227 -0.33 5.85 -7.15
C ARG A 227 -0.31 5.04 -5.85
N LEU A 228 0.60 5.40 -4.95
CA LEU A 228 0.75 4.81 -3.62
C LEU A 228 0.33 5.82 -2.55
N GLY A 229 -0.02 5.32 -1.38
CA GLY A 229 -0.34 6.17 -0.24
C GLY A 229 -0.57 5.39 1.03
N VAL A 230 -1.02 6.09 2.06
CA VAL A 230 -1.38 5.52 3.36
C VAL A 230 -2.85 5.72 3.65
N PHE A 231 -3.41 4.86 4.50
CA PHE A 231 -4.83 4.77 4.80
C PHE A 231 -5.06 4.77 6.32
N CYS A 232 -6.05 5.54 6.76
CA CYS A 232 -6.59 5.48 8.13
C CYS A 232 -8.12 5.40 8.12
N PHE A 233 -8.68 4.86 9.18
CA PHE A 233 -10.11 4.89 9.44
C PHE A 233 -10.36 4.76 10.95
N SER A 234 -10.90 5.78 11.56
CA SER A 234 -11.21 5.92 13.00
C SER A 234 -10.00 5.68 13.94
N GLN A 235 -8.78 5.72 13.42
CA GLN A 235 -7.57 5.47 14.20
C GLN A 235 -6.72 6.73 14.27
N GLU A 236 -6.43 7.18 15.47
CA GLU A 236 -5.50 8.29 15.71
C GLU A 236 -4.06 7.83 15.92
N MET A 237 -3.14 8.78 15.87
CA MET A 237 -1.72 8.63 16.20
C MET A 237 -1.05 7.45 15.48
N ILE A 238 -1.26 7.39 14.16
CA ILE A 238 -0.55 6.44 13.32
C ILE A 238 0.68 7.11 12.72
N ILE A 239 1.82 6.44 12.82
CA ILE A 239 3.09 6.86 12.24
C ILE A 239 3.47 5.84 11.15
N TRP A 240 3.62 6.29 9.91
CA TRP A 240 4.24 5.53 8.84
C TRP A 240 5.64 6.08 8.62
N SER A 241 6.65 5.25 8.75
CA SER A 241 8.06 5.62 8.60
C SER A 241 8.81 4.67 7.70
N ASP A 242 10.05 5.00 7.38
CA ASP A 242 10.91 4.20 6.52
C ASP A 242 10.23 3.81 5.19
N LEU A 243 9.44 4.74 4.65
CA LEU A 243 8.72 4.55 3.40
C LEU A 243 9.71 4.47 2.25
N VAL A 244 9.63 3.39 1.49
CA VAL A 244 10.43 3.17 0.29
C VAL A 244 9.54 2.59 -0.81
N TYR A 245 9.61 3.17 -1.99
CA TYR A 245 9.06 2.57 -3.21
C TYR A 245 10.13 2.44 -4.28
N ARG A 246 10.05 1.38 -5.07
CA ARG A 246 10.91 1.15 -6.23
C ARG A 246 10.09 0.65 -7.40
N CYS A 247 10.39 1.16 -8.60
CA CYS A 247 9.88 0.56 -9.82
C CYS A 247 10.51 -0.83 -9.99
N ASN A 248 9.69 -1.85 -10.16
CA ASN A 248 10.17 -3.20 -10.38
C ASN A 248 9.11 -4.04 -11.11
N ASP A 249 9.40 -4.46 -12.32
CA ASP A 249 8.56 -5.36 -13.11
C ASP A 249 9.01 -6.83 -13.04
N GLU A 250 10.18 -7.07 -12.44
CA GLU A 250 10.76 -8.39 -12.27
C GLU A 250 10.26 -9.06 -10.99
N VAL A 251 10.39 -10.37 -10.92
CA VAL A 251 9.88 -11.18 -9.81
C VAL A 251 11.03 -11.92 -9.12
N PRO A 252 11.16 -11.87 -7.78
CA PRO A 252 12.15 -12.66 -7.04
C PRO A 252 12.09 -14.14 -7.41
N GLU A 253 13.25 -14.80 -7.51
CA GLU A 253 13.35 -16.19 -7.98
C GLU A 253 12.45 -17.16 -7.19
N ALA A 254 12.33 -16.98 -5.88
CA ALA A 254 11.49 -17.83 -5.03
C ALA A 254 10.01 -17.72 -5.43
N ILE A 255 9.53 -16.51 -5.68
CA ILE A 255 8.14 -16.26 -6.14
C ILE A 255 7.96 -16.73 -7.57
N TYR A 256 8.94 -16.51 -8.45
CA TYR A 256 8.91 -16.96 -9.85
C TYR A 256 8.66 -18.47 -9.95
N ARG A 257 9.32 -19.27 -9.10
CA ARG A 257 9.14 -20.74 -9.07
C ARG A 257 7.74 -21.17 -8.65
N GLU A 258 7.02 -20.34 -7.90
CA GLU A 258 5.64 -20.58 -7.48
C GLU A 258 4.61 -20.18 -8.55
N LEU A 259 5.02 -19.41 -9.58
CA LEU A 259 4.11 -18.94 -10.61
C LEU A 259 3.69 -20.07 -11.56
N PRO A 260 2.44 -20.06 -12.05
CA PRO A 260 2.03 -20.90 -13.17
C PRO A 260 2.92 -20.67 -14.40
N PRO A 261 3.27 -21.72 -15.19
CA PRO A 261 4.18 -21.59 -16.34
C PRO A 261 3.81 -20.49 -17.35
N ARG A 262 2.51 -20.26 -17.55
CA ARG A 262 2.01 -19.18 -18.44
C ARG A 262 2.43 -17.79 -17.95
N LEU A 263 2.48 -17.57 -16.64
CA LEU A 263 2.85 -16.29 -16.04
C LEU A 263 4.37 -16.15 -15.93
N GLN A 264 5.09 -17.25 -15.74
CA GLN A 264 6.56 -17.25 -15.80
C GLN A 264 7.08 -16.73 -17.16
N ALA A 265 6.38 -17.04 -18.26
CA ALA A 265 6.75 -16.58 -19.59
C ALA A 265 6.58 -15.07 -19.80
N GLU A 266 5.85 -14.40 -18.91
CA GLU A 266 5.53 -12.97 -19.05
C GLU A 266 6.39 -12.05 -18.17
N VAL A 267 7.24 -12.61 -17.30
CA VAL A 267 8.07 -11.84 -16.35
C VAL A 267 9.51 -12.33 -16.35
N ALA A 268 10.43 -11.44 -16.02
CA ALA A 268 11.81 -11.77 -15.76
C ALA A 268 12.04 -12.07 -14.28
N ILE A 269 13.13 -12.79 -13.99
CA ILE A 269 13.58 -13.02 -12.61
C ILE A 269 14.42 -11.83 -12.17
N ASP A 270 14.04 -11.24 -11.04
CA ASP A 270 14.84 -10.22 -10.38
C ASP A 270 16.16 -10.85 -9.89
N ARG A 271 17.25 -10.38 -10.48
CA ARG A 271 18.60 -10.80 -10.14
C ARG A 271 19.37 -9.72 -9.38
N SER A 272 18.71 -8.61 -9.06
CA SER A 272 19.29 -7.58 -8.22
C SER A 272 19.63 -8.17 -6.84
N LYS A 273 20.81 -7.85 -6.33
CA LYS A 273 21.11 -8.21 -4.95
C LYS A 273 20.28 -7.30 -4.04
N PRO A 274 19.64 -7.84 -3.02
CA PRO A 274 19.04 -6.98 -2.01
C PRO A 274 20.13 -6.05 -1.47
N PRO A 275 19.84 -4.77 -1.21
CA PRO A 275 20.80 -3.90 -0.55
C PRO A 275 21.26 -4.56 0.75
N PRO A 276 22.52 -4.38 1.15
CA PRO A 276 23.00 -4.94 2.42
C PRO A 276 22.11 -4.42 3.55
N PRO A 277 21.78 -5.26 4.55
CA PRO A 277 21.01 -4.80 5.69
C PRO A 277 21.78 -3.66 6.38
N ASN A 278 21.08 -2.56 6.64
CA ASN A 278 21.59 -1.42 7.43
C ASN A 278 21.78 -1.84 8.89
#